data_8de4a46b6e6e782622a2d90f54bace01
#
_entry.id   8de4a46b6e6e782622a2d90f54bace01
#
_cell.length_a   1.000
_cell.length_b   1.000
_cell.length_c   1.000
_cell.angle_alpha   90.00
_cell.angle_beta   90.00
_cell.angle_gamma   90.00
#
_symmetry.space_group_name_H-M   'P 1'
#
loop_
_entity.id
_entity.type
_entity.pdbx_description
1 polymer ?
#
loop_
_entity_poly.entity_id
_entity_poly.type
_entity_poly.pdbx_seq_one_letter_code
_entity_poly.pdbx_strand_id
1 'polypeptide(L)'
;MPHINHVSINALNLEDSVRFYEDLLGAERIDTPNFGIPVQWLALGRTQLHLFERDLQPTSHHHLGITVDDVEPVYRAAERRNAFDFDAFGNNLVELPGDVVQLYVRDPAGNLVEIDHYGVRRLPDDLRSRLKGLWDFHPQSEENMRGRLFVP
;
A
#
# COMPACT_ATOMS: atom_id res chain seq x y z
N MET A 1 -4.01 13.13 -21.91
CA MET A 1 -4.88 12.97 -20.75
C MET A 1 -4.04 13.19 -19.49
N PRO A 2 -4.57 13.87 -18.44
CA PRO A 2 -3.84 14.00 -17.18
C PRO A 2 -3.59 12.63 -16.55
N HIS A 3 -2.44 12.46 -15.87
CA HIS A 3 -2.09 11.25 -15.14
C HIS A 3 -1.27 11.63 -13.89
N ILE A 4 -1.30 10.77 -12.88
CA ILE A 4 -0.46 10.91 -11.69
C ILE A 4 0.95 10.47 -12.06
N ASN A 5 1.96 11.37 -11.89
CA ASN A 5 3.36 11.06 -12.17
C ASN A 5 4.16 10.73 -10.90
N HIS A 6 3.76 11.29 -9.75
CA HIS A 6 4.37 11.01 -8.46
C HIS A 6 3.42 11.24 -7.29
N VAL A 7 3.77 10.66 -6.16
CA VAL A 7 3.18 10.95 -4.85
C VAL A 7 4.34 11.31 -3.90
N SER A 8 4.15 12.36 -3.11
CA SER A 8 5.10 12.75 -2.06
C SER A 8 4.54 12.41 -0.69
N ILE A 9 5.32 11.74 0.13
CA ILE A 9 4.96 11.37 1.50
C ILE A 9 6.09 11.71 2.47
N ASN A 10 5.73 11.75 3.75
CA ASN A 10 6.66 12.03 4.82
C ASN A 10 7.45 10.77 5.23
N ALA A 11 8.73 10.95 5.55
CA ALA A 11 9.57 9.98 6.23
C ALA A 11 10.04 10.57 7.57
N LEU A 12 10.01 9.81 8.65
CA LEU A 12 10.61 10.21 9.94
C LEU A 12 12.12 9.93 9.95
N ASN A 13 12.52 8.83 9.34
CA ASN A 13 13.89 8.49 8.99
C ASN A 13 13.90 8.09 7.52
N LEU A 14 14.65 8.82 6.71
CA LEU A 14 14.63 8.65 5.26
C LEU A 14 15.10 7.25 4.85
N GLU A 15 16.19 6.78 5.44
CA GLU A 15 16.77 5.48 5.06
C GLU A 15 15.87 4.31 5.46
N ASP A 16 15.23 4.37 6.63
CA ASP A 16 14.29 3.33 7.06
C ASP A 16 13.07 3.26 6.14
N SER A 17 12.54 4.42 5.74
CA SER A 17 11.43 4.50 4.79
C SER A 17 11.83 3.99 3.40
N VAL A 18 13.01 4.38 2.90
CA VAL A 18 13.50 3.90 1.61
C VAL A 18 13.62 2.37 1.61
N ARG A 19 14.27 1.79 2.62
CA ARG A 19 14.41 0.33 2.74
C ARG A 19 13.06 -0.40 2.83
N PHE A 20 12.08 0.21 3.47
CA PHE A 20 10.73 -0.36 3.52
C PHE A 20 10.15 -0.55 2.12
N TYR A 21 10.21 0.49 1.28
CA TYR A 21 9.66 0.43 -0.07
C TYR A 21 10.51 -0.41 -1.03
N GLU A 22 11.84 -0.43 -0.86
CA GLU A 22 12.74 -1.33 -1.60
C GLU A 22 12.41 -2.80 -1.29
N ASP A 23 12.32 -3.16 -0.01
CA ASP A 23 12.12 -4.55 0.42
C ASP A 23 10.69 -5.07 0.20
N LEU A 24 9.67 -4.19 0.36
CA LEU A 24 8.28 -4.60 0.27
C LEU A 24 7.78 -4.64 -1.18
N LEU A 25 8.18 -3.65 -1.97
CA LEU A 25 7.59 -3.38 -3.28
C LEU A 25 8.62 -3.40 -4.42
N GLY A 26 9.88 -3.63 -4.12
CA GLY A 26 10.94 -3.56 -5.14
C GLY A 26 11.13 -2.17 -5.73
N ALA A 27 10.83 -1.12 -4.95
CA ALA A 27 11.06 0.25 -5.38
C ALA A 27 12.56 0.49 -5.62
N GLU A 28 12.91 1.29 -6.62
CA GLU A 28 14.28 1.56 -6.98
C GLU A 28 14.64 3.03 -6.72
N ARG A 29 15.79 3.28 -6.09
CA ARG A 29 16.29 4.65 -5.93
C ARG A 29 16.61 5.26 -7.29
N ILE A 30 16.20 6.50 -7.47
CA ILE A 30 16.52 7.28 -8.67
C ILE A 30 17.19 8.60 -8.29
N ASP A 31 17.83 9.23 -9.26
CA ASP A 31 18.47 10.53 -9.07
C ASP A 31 17.48 11.54 -8.52
N THR A 32 17.90 12.22 -7.46
CA THR A 32 17.05 13.12 -6.69
C THR A 32 17.66 14.51 -6.61
N PRO A 33 16.95 15.56 -7.05
CA PRO A 33 17.43 16.94 -6.87
C PRO A 33 17.57 17.30 -5.38
N ASN A 34 18.45 18.25 -5.08
CA ASN A 34 18.61 18.79 -3.74
C ASN A 34 17.48 19.77 -3.41
N PHE A 35 16.71 19.48 -2.37
CA PHE A 35 15.61 20.32 -1.85
C PHE A 35 15.99 21.05 -0.55
N GLY A 36 17.26 20.99 -0.12
CA GLY A 36 17.72 21.61 1.13
C GLY A 36 17.34 20.84 2.40
N ILE A 37 16.69 19.69 2.28
CA ILE A 37 16.38 18.74 3.34
C ILE A 37 16.64 17.32 2.82
N PRO A 38 16.80 16.30 3.68
CA PRO A 38 16.92 14.92 3.23
C PRO A 38 15.69 14.48 2.42
N VAL A 39 15.92 13.97 1.22
CA VAL A 39 14.90 13.52 0.29
C VAL A 39 15.44 12.39 -0.58
N GLN A 40 14.62 11.43 -0.90
CA GLN A 40 14.90 10.40 -1.89
C GLN A 40 13.69 10.15 -2.77
N TRP A 41 13.91 10.13 -4.07
CA TRP A 41 12.92 9.68 -5.03
C TRP A 41 13.10 8.20 -5.35
N LEU A 42 11.99 7.49 -5.43
CA LEU A 42 11.94 6.09 -5.78
C LEU A 42 11.09 5.90 -7.03
N ALA A 43 11.50 5.01 -7.91
CA ALA A 43 10.66 4.53 -9.01
C ALA A 43 9.77 3.39 -8.51
N LEU A 44 8.47 3.47 -8.79
CA LEU A 44 7.46 2.42 -8.61
C LEU A 44 6.75 2.22 -9.95
N GLY A 45 7.23 1.27 -10.75
CA GLY A 45 6.72 1.08 -12.10
C GLY A 45 6.84 2.36 -12.93
N ARG A 46 5.70 2.97 -13.30
CA ARG A 46 5.64 4.20 -14.11
C ARG A 46 5.40 5.46 -13.28
N THR A 47 5.31 5.34 -11.97
CA THR A 47 5.05 6.43 -11.03
C THR A 47 6.25 6.58 -10.10
N GLN A 48 6.48 7.77 -9.59
CA GLN A 48 7.54 8.01 -8.60
C GLN A 48 6.92 8.16 -7.21
N LEU A 49 7.64 7.69 -6.19
CA LEU A 49 7.39 7.98 -4.78
C LEU A 49 8.50 8.89 -4.27
N HIS A 50 8.14 10.05 -3.76
CA HIS A 50 9.07 11.02 -3.20
C HIS A 50 8.99 11.00 -1.68
N LEU A 51 10.07 10.63 -1.02
CA LEU A 51 10.20 10.59 0.44
C LEU A 51 10.93 11.82 0.92
N PHE A 52 10.28 12.63 1.76
CA PHE A 52 10.86 13.82 2.39
C PHE A 52 10.99 13.57 3.89
N GLU A 53 12.22 13.67 4.43
CA GLU A 53 12.42 13.52 5.86
C GLU A 53 11.93 14.76 6.62
N ARG A 54 10.89 14.57 7.40
CA ARG A 54 10.30 15.62 8.24
C ARG A 54 9.68 14.99 9.49
N ASP A 55 9.77 15.67 10.61
CA ASP A 55 9.07 15.29 11.86
C ASP A 55 7.60 15.73 11.81
N LEU A 56 6.82 15.00 11.01
CA LEU A 56 5.38 15.22 10.85
C LEU A 56 4.62 13.92 11.09
N GLN A 57 3.49 14.02 11.77
CA GLN A 57 2.60 12.87 11.97
C GLN A 57 1.76 12.61 10.70
N PRO A 58 1.68 11.38 10.22
CA PRO A 58 0.83 11.03 9.09
C PRO A 58 -0.66 11.09 9.47
N THR A 59 -1.52 11.22 8.47
CA THR A 59 -2.97 11.10 8.67
C THR A 59 -3.36 9.64 8.87
N SER A 60 -4.48 9.40 9.57
CA SER A 60 -4.93 8.04 9.90
C SER A 60 -5.43 7.24 8.69
N HIS A 61 -6.02 7.90 7.69
CA HIS A 61 -6.71 7.26 6.56
C HIS A 61 -6.20 7.64 5.17
N HIS A 62 -5.43 8.73 5.03
CA HIS A 62 -4.82 9.02 3.73
C HIS A 62 -3.80 7.93 3.40
N HIS A 63 -3.94 7.33 2.23
CA HIS A 63 -3.09 6.23 1.79
C HIS A 63 -2.77 6.34 0.30
N LEU A 64 -1.75 5.64 -0.09
CA LEU A 64 -1.49 5.34 -1.50
C LEU A 64 -1.86 3.89 -1.78
N GLY A 65 -2.55 3.66 -2.89
CA GLY A 65 -2.86 2.33 -3.39
C GLY A 65 -1.83 1.90 -4.44
N ILE A 66 -1.28 0.71 -4.29
CA ILE A 66 -0.25 0.14 -5.15
C ILE A 66 -0.69 -1.25 -5.59
N THR A 67 -0.87 -1.44 -6.88
CA THR A 67 -1.20 -2.75 -7.44
C THR A 67 0.05 -3.61 -7.62
N VAL A 68 -0.02 -4.86 -7.20
CA VAL A 68 1.01 -5.87 -7.38
C VAL A 68 0.45 -7.11 -8.10
N ASP A 69 1.31 -7.79 -8.86
CA ASP A 69 0.93 -9.03 -9.55
C ASP A 69 0.68 -10.18 -8.57
N ASP A 70 1.43 -10.20 -7.46
CA ASP A 70 1.33 -11.21 -6.41
C ASP A 70 1.47 -10.54 -5.03
N VAL A 71 0.43 -10.67 -4.20
CA VAL A 71 0.43 -10.09 -2.86
C VAL A 71 1.16 -10.95 -1.82
N GLU A 72 1.37 -12.25 -2.08
CA GLU A 72 1.99 -13.13 -1.09
C GLU A 72 3.40 -12.68 -0.68
N PRO A 73 4.35 -12.40 -1.58
CA PRO A 73 5.68 -11.94 -1.20
C PRO A 73 5.63 -10.65 -0.36
N VAL A 74 4.72 -9.72 -0.73
CA VAL A 74 4.52 -8.45 0.00
C VAL A 74 3.96 -8.73 1.40
N TYR A 75 2.95 -9.60 1.50
CA TYR A 75 2.39 -10.02 2.79
C TYR A 75 3.46 -10.60 3.71
N ARG A 76 4.29 -11.53 3.20
CA ARG A 76 5.37 -12.15 3.99
C ARG A 76 6.44 -11.13 4.41
N ALA A 77 6.76 -10.16 3.55
CA ALA A 77 7.69 -9.08 3.89
C ALA A 77 7.12 -8.15 4.97
N ALA A 78 5.83 -7.80 4.86
CA ALA A 78 5.12 -6.99 5.86
C ALA A 78 5.02 -7.72 7.21
N GLU A 79 4.75 -9.03 7.20
CA GLU A 79 4.69 -9.87 8.39
C GLU A 79 6.03 -9.87 9.15
N ARG A 80 7.16 -10.07 8.44
CA ARG A 80 8.51 -10.01 9.03
C ARG A 80 8.84 -8.66 9.65
N ARG A 81 8.24 -7.58 9.13
CA ARG A 81 8.45 -6.20 9.61
C ARG A 81 7.44 -5.77 10.69
N ASN A 82 6.47 -6.63 11.00
CA ASN A 82 5.32 -6.29 11.87
C ASN A 82 4.63 -5.00 11.39
N ALA A 83 4.44 -4.87 10.07
CA ALA A 83 3.98 -3.65 9.42
C ALA A 83 2.46 -3.63 9.15
N PHE A 84 1.69 -4.65 9.54
CA PHE A 84 0.27 -4.71 9.27
C PHE A 84 -0.52 -3.61 9.99
N ASP A 85 -1.49 -3.04 9.27
CA ASP A 85 -2.51 -2.17 9.85
C ASP A 85 -3.85 -2.93 9.96
N PHE A 86 -4.43 -2.95 11.16
CA PHE A 86 -5.72 -3.58 11.45
C PHE A 86 -6.81 -2.55 11.77
N ASP A 87 -6.44 -1.28 11.89
CA ASP A 87 -7.32 -0.25 12.46
C ASP A 87 -8.05 0.55 11.39
N ALA A 88 -7.38 0.91 10.31
CA ALA A 88 -7.94 1.83 9.31
C ALA A 88 -9.20 1.28 8.64
N PHE A 89 -9.22 -0.03 8.32
CA PHE A 89 -10.33 -0.69 7.61
C PHE A 89 -10.82 -1.99 8.30
N GLY A 90 -10.50 -2.16 9.58
CA GLY A 90 -11.00 -3.24 10.44
C GLY A 90 -10.29 -4.59 10.27
N ASN A 91 -9.48 -4.76 9.23
CA ASN A 91 -8.60 -5.92 9.03
C ASN A 91 -7.44 -5.53 8.10
N ASN A 92 -6.32 -6.23 8.24
CA ASN A 92 -5.16 -5.99 7.37
C ASN A 92 -5.31 -6.60 5.96
N LEU A 93 -6.21 -7.55 5.77
CA LEU A 93 -6.46 -8.22 4.50
C LEU A 93 -7.96 -8.26 4.21
N VAL A 94 -8.40 -7.48 3.23
CA VAL A 94 -9.82 -7.25 2.91
C VAL A 94 -10.12 -7.58 1.45
N GLU A 95 -11.23 -8.27 1.21
CA GLU A 95 -11.76 -8.50 -0.13
C GLU A 95 -12.77 -7.41 -0.51
N LEU A 96 -12.56 -6.83 -1.69
CA LEU A 96 -13.51 -5.90 -2.32
C LEU A 96 -14.32 -6.59 -3.43
N PRO A 97 -15.48 -5.99 -3.80
CA PRO A 97 -16.20 -6.41 -5.01
C PRO A 97 -15.30 -6.36 -6.25
N GLY A 98 -15.40 -7.40 -7.08
CA GLY A 98 -14.59 -7.48 -8.31
C GLY A 98 -13.33 -8.31 -8.19
N ASP A 99 -13.26 -9.19 -7.21
CA ASP A 99 -12.15 -10.15 -7.04
C ASP A 99 -10.81 -9.46 -6.69
N VAL A 100 -10.89 -8.36 -5.91
CA VAL A 100 -9.73 -7.58 -5.46
C VAL A 100 -9.44 -7.87 -4.00
N VAL A 101 -8.18 -8.08 -3.68
CA VAL A 101 -7.64 -8.20 -2.32
C VAL A 101 -6.86 -6.94 -2.01
N GLN A 102 -7.14 -6.33 -0.86
CA GLN A 102 -6.41 -5.20 -0.32
C GLN A 102 -5.63 -5.63 0.92
N LEU A 103 -4.33 -5.38 0.93
CA LEU A 103 -3.47 -5.54 2.10
C LEU A 103 -3.10 -4.15 2.64
N TYR A 104 -3.34 -3.92 3.93
CA TYR A 104 -3.04 -2.66 4.60
C TYR A 104 -1.81 -2.76 5.48
N VAL A 105 -0.85 -1.87 5.26
CA VAL A 105 0.40 -1.80 6.02
C VAL A 105 0.74 -0.36 6.41
N ARG A 106 1.57 -0.21 7.45
CA ARG A 106 2.19 1.08 7.81
C ARG A 106 3.67 1.06 7.46
N ASP A 107 4.13 2.12 6.82
CA ASP A 107 5.55 2.35 6.63
C ASP A 107 6.22 2.82 7.95
N PRO A 108 7.54 2.95 8.02
CA PRO A 108 8.23 3.35 9.25
C PRO A 108 7.87 4.74 9.78
N ALA A 109 7.30 5.61 8.95
CA ALA A 109 6.79 6.91 9.37
C ALA A 109 5.31 6.88 9.78
N GLY A 110 4.65 5.71 9.66
CA GLY A 110 3.23 5.51 9.96
C GLY A 110 2.29 5.87 8.81
N ASN A 111 2.79 6.14 7.60
CA ASN A 111 1.93 6.34 6.45
C ASN A 111 1.19 5.03 6.13
N LEU A 112 -0.12 5.13 5.85
CA LEU A 112 -0.90 3.99 5.41
C LEU A 112 -0.61 3.69 3.94
N VAL A 113 -0.34 2.44 3.64
CA VAL A 113 -0.13 1.92 2.28
C VAL A 113 -1.11 0.78 2.04
N GLU A 114 -1.87 0.90 0.95
CA GLU A 114 -2.77 -0.12 0.47
C GLU A 114 -2.10 -0.87 -0.69
N ILE A 115 -2.06 -2.17 -0.60
CA ILE A 115 -1.50 -3.05 -1.63
C ILE A 115 -2.64 -3.84 -2.25
N ASP A 116 -2.90 -3.62 -3.52
CA ASP A 116 -3.98 -4.24 -4.27
C ASP A 116 -3.48 -5.42 -5.10
N HIS A 117 -4.22 -6.52 -5.04
CA HIS A 117 -3.97 -7.72 -5.84
C HIS A 117 -5.28 -8.21 -6.46
N TYR A 118 -5.23 -8.66 -7.70
CA TYR A 118 -6.37 -9.19 -8.41
C TYR A 118 -6.39 -10.73 -8.40
N GLY A 119 -7.47 -11.31 -7.92
CA GLY A 119 -7.66 -12.75 -7.92
C GLY A 119 -7.58 -13.41 -6.53
N VAL A 120 -8.67 -13.34 -5.76
CA VAL A 120 -8.81 -13.98 -4.43
C VAL A 120 -8.46 -15.48 -4.47
N ARG A 121 -8.84 -16.16 -5.56
CA ARG A 121 -8.59 -17.61 -5.71
C ARG A 121 -7.11 -17.96 -5.89
N ARG A 122 -6.27 -16.98 -6.23
CA ARG A 122 -4.81 -17.16 -6.37
C ARG A 122 -4.07 -17.06 -5.05
N LEU A 123 -4.75 -16.59 -4.00
CA LEU A 123 -4.16 -16.53 -2.67
C LEU A 123 -3.84 -17.93 -2.14
N PRO A 124 -2.71 -18.12 -1.45
CA PRO A 124 -2.45 -19.28 -0.62
C PRO A 124 -3.59 -19.50 0.41
N ASP A 125 -3.81 -20.75 0.80
CA ASP A 125 -4.91 -21.13 1.71
C ASP A 125 -4.81 -20.40 3.07
N ASP A 126 -3.60 -20.22 3.58
CA ASP A 126 -3.38 -19.54 4.86
C ASP A 126 -3.70 -18.04 4.79
N LEU A 127 -3.42 -17.37 3.67
CA LEU A 127 -3.83 -15.97 3.46
C LEU A 127 -5.34 -15.88 3.24
N ARG A 128 -5.89 -16.77 2.43
CA ARG A 128 -7.33 -16.81 2.16
C ARG A 128 -8.15 -17.04 3.45
N SER A 129 -7.64 -17.84 4.38
CA SER A 129 -8.30 -18.05 5.67
C SER A 129 -8.34 -16.81 6.58
N ARG A 130 -7.47 -15.83 6.33
CA ARG A 130 -7.38 -14.55 7.07
C ARG A 130 -8.15 -13.41 6.40
N LEU A 131 -8.56 -13.62 5.15
CA LEU A 131 -9.28 -12.62 4.36
C LEU A 131 -10.66 -12.35 4.97
N LYS A 132 -11.04 -11.08 5.02
CA LYS A 132 -12.38 -10.62 5.38
C LYS A 132 -13.00 -9.89 4.20
N GLY A 133 -14.25 -10.20 3.88
CA GLY A 133 -14.97 -9.43 2.88
C GLY A 133 -15.38 -8.05 3.43
N LEU A 134 -15.39 -7.02 2.60
CA LEU A 134 -15.90 -5.71 2.98
C LEU A 134 -17.34 -5.81 3.52
N TRP A 135 -18.11 -6.75 3.01
CA TRP A 135 -19.49 -7.06 3.43
C TRP A 135 -19.59 -7.69 4.83
N ASP A 136 -18.48 -8.19 5.39
CA ASP A 136 -18.43 -8.69 6.78
C ASP A 136 -18.46 -7.53 7.80
N PHE A 137 -18.03 -6.34 7.37
CA PHE A 137 -18.01 -5.12 8.20
C PHE A 137 -19.18 -4.19 7.90
N HIS A 138 -19.55 -4.09 6.61
CA HIS A 138 -20.52 -3.13 6.10
C HIS A 138 -21.49 -3.79 5.13
N PRO A 139 -22.81 -3.76 5.40
CA PRO A 139 -23.81 -4.28 4.47
C PRO A 139 -23.67 -3.63 3.09
N GLN A 140 -23.72 -4.43 2.02
CA GLN A 140 -23.58 -3.97 0.65
C GLN A 140 -24.90 -4.11 -0.10
N SER A 141 -25.31 -3.07 -0.83
CA SER A 141 -26.39 -3.13 -1.81
C SER A 141 -25.88 -3.75 -3.13
N GLU A 142 -26.80 -4.10 -4.03
CA GLU A 142 -26.44 -4.51 -5.39
C GLU A 142 -25.64 -3.43 -6.13
N GLU A 143 -25.95 -2.15 -5.87
CA GLU A 143 -25.22 -1.03 -6.44
C GLU A 143 -23.79 -0.95 -5.91
N ASN A 144 -23.60 -1.09 -4.59
CA ASN A 144 -22.28 -1.10 -3.97
C ASN A 144 -21.41 -2.25 -4.52
N MET A 145 -22.00 -3.44 -4.73
CA MET A 145 -21.32 -4.60 -5.29
C MET A 145 -20.89 -4.45 -6.76
N ARG A 146 -21.32 -3.38 -7.46
CA ARG A 146 -20.85 -3.02 -8.80
C ARG A 146 -19.62 -2.11 -8.82
N GLY A 147 -19.28 -1.53 -7.67
CA GLY A 147 -18.05 -0.73 -7.52
C GLY A 147 -16.82 -1.54 -7.94
N ARG A 148 -15.88 -0.92 -8.64
CA ARG A 148 -14.63 -1.56 -9.10
C ARG A 148 -13.47 -0.62 -8.91
N LEU A 149 -12.41 -1.16 -8.34
CA LEU A 149 -11.11 -0.50 -8.37
C LEU A 149 -10.55 -0.55 -9.80
N PHE A 150 -9.94 0.54 -10.26
CA PHE A 150 -9.22 0.52 -11.53
C PHE A 150 -7.85 -0.14 -11.30
N VAL A 151 -7.80 -1.43 -11.59
CA VAL A 151 -6.54 -2.19 -11.64
C VAL A 151 -6.15 -2.35 -13.11
N PRO A 152 -4.87 -2.13 -13.45
CA PRO A 152 -4.39 -2.27 -14.83
C PRO A 152 -4.57 -3.69 -15.38
#